data_1ab5dc7cbbad34ca920f3252adf3dece
#
_entry.id   1ab5dc7cbbad34ca920f3252adf3dece
#
_cell.length_a   1.000
_cell.length_b   1.000
_cell.length_c   1.000
_cell.angle_alpha   90.00
_cell.angle_beta   90.00
_cell.angle_gamma   90.00
#
_symmetry.space_group_name_H-M   'P 1'
#
loop_
_entity.id
_entity.type
_entity.pdbx_description
1 polymer ?
#
loop_
_entity_poly.entity_id
_entity_poly.type
_entity_poly.pdbx_seq_one_letter_code
_entity_poly.pdbx_strand_id
1 'polypeptide(L)'
;MKKIKLMSLALVLIAGYGCKEVKKESQETVDEVEDAVEEIKEEVSAEIIKFSMEPKSDSNVKGDVTFNEENGEVKMTAMLSGLTPGEHAIHIHQNADCSAADGKSAGGHWNPTNEPHGKWLASEGYHKGDIGNFTADEEGNARVEFATDQWCLGCDDENKNIIGKAVIVHQGQDDFTSQPSGDAGARVSCTGIIE
;
A
#
# COMPACT_ATOMS: atom_id res chain seq x y z
N MET A 1 13.59 -6.36 25.19
CA MET A 1 12.92 -7.32 26.09
C MET A 1 12.08 -6.53 27.09
N LYS A 2 10.83 -6.19 26.73
CA LYS A 2 9.88 -5.51 27.62
C LYS A 2 9.14 -6.55 28.43
N LYS A 3 9.25 -6.47 29.75
CA LYS A 3 8.59 -7.39 30.68
C LYS A 3 7.11 -7.03 30.80
N ILE A 4 6.23 -7.93 30.36
CA ILE A 4 4.79 -7.86 30.59
C ILE A 4 4.56 -8.15 32.07
N LYS A 5 4.02 -7.17 32.81
CA LYS A 5 3.54 -7.37 34.19
C LYS A 5 2.11 -7.91 34.11
N LEU A 6 1.92 -9.19 34.45
CA LEU A 6 0.60 -9.73 34.77
C LEU A 6 0.08 -9.06 36.03
N MET A 7 -1.02 -8.31 35.94
CA MET A 7 -1.79 -7.83 37.08
C MET A 7 -2.81 -8.90 37.45
N SER A 8 -2.60 -9.53 38.61
CA SER A 8 -3.55 -10.45 39.22
C SER A 8 -4.82 -9.71 39.67
N LEU A 9 -5.94 -10.12 39.11
CA LEU A 9 -7.27 -9.65 39.49
C LEU A 9 -7.68 -10.31 40.82
N ALA A 10 -7.59 -9.57 41.90
CA ALA A 10 -8.11 -10.00 43.21
C ALA A 10 -9.60 -9.66 43.28
N LEU A 11 -10.46 -10.68 43.30
CA LEU A 11 -11.89 -10.57 43.51
C LEU A 11 -12.15 -10.33 45.01
N VAL A 12 -12.47 -9.10 45.41
CA VAL A 12 -12.90 -8.78 46.77
C VAL A 12 -14.42 -8.72 46.80
N LEU A 13 -15.04 -9.69 47.43
CA LEU A 13 -16.47 -9.69 47.83
C LEU A 13 -16.62 -8.81 49.08
N ILE A 14 -17.16 -7.60 48.95
CA ILE A 14 -17.62 -6.81 50.08
C ILE A 14 -19.13 -6.69 50.03
N ALA A 15 -19.80 -7.27 51.01
CA ALA A 15 -21.23 -7.12 51.23
C ALA A 15 -21.49 -5.86 52.07
N GLY A 16 -22.31 -4.97 51.51
CA GLY A 16 -23.20 -4.07 52.30
C GLY A 16 -22.64 -2.71 52.73
N TYR A 17 -23.42 -1.72 52.37
CA TYR A 17 -23.54 -0.30 52.77
C TYR A 17 -22.96 0.77 51.83
N GLY A 18 -23.87 1.49 51.16
CA GLY A 18 -23.60 2.83 50.62
C GLY A 18 -23.85 3.04 49.13
N CYS A 19 -25.11 3.18 48.69
CA CYS A 19 -25.51 3.44 47.29
C CYS A 19 -25.05 4.78 46.66
N LYS A 20 -24.12 5.52 47.26
CA LYS A 20 -23.68 6.81 46.68
C LYS A 20 -22.21 6.83 46.19
N GLU A 21 -21.33 5.98 46.74
CA GLU A 21 -19.91 5.91 46.31
C GLU A 21 -19.73 4.97 45.11
N VAL A 22 -20.50 3.88 45.02
CA VAL A 22 -20.43 2.90 43.92
C VAL A 22 -20.74 3.53 42.54
N LYS A 23 -21.58 4.59 42.48
CA LYS A 23 -21.86 5.29 41.22
C LYS A 23 -20.71 6.18 40.73
N LYS A 24 -19.87 6.70 41.63
CA LYS A 24 -18.76 7.58 41.25
C LYS A 24 -17.55 6.74 40.78
N GLU A 25 -17.26 5.65 41.47
CA GLU A 25 -16.17 4.73 41.12
C GLU A 25 -16.44 3.96 39.80
N SER A 26 -17.71 3.64 39.50
CA SER A 26 -18.09 3.00 38.21
C SER A 26 -18.08 4.00 37.04
N GLN A 27 -18.29 5.30 37.29
CA GLN A 27 -18.24 6.32 36.24
C GLN A 27 -16.78 6.65 35.87
N GLU A 28 -15.88 6.79 36.88
CA GLU A 28 -14.45 7.03 36.63
C GLU A 28 -13.79 5.85 35.85
N THR A 29 -14.17 4.61 36.14
CA THR A 29 -13.65 3.45 35.38
C THR A 29 -14.20 3.35 33.95
N VAL A 30 -15.41 3.83 33.68
CA VAL A 30 -15.98 3.85 32.33
C VAL A 30 -15.33 4.95 31.52
N ASP A 31 -15.14 6.15 32.10
CA ASP A 31 -14.50 7.27 31.43
C ASP A 31 -13.01 6.95 31.09
N GLU A 32 -12.26 6.29 32.00
CA GLU A 32 -10.88 5.83 31.72
C GLU A 32 -10.82 4.74 30.63
N VAL A 33 -11.84 3.91 30.50
CA VAL A 33 -11.89 2.87 29.45
C VAL A 33 -12.32 3.48 28.12
N GLU A 34 -13.21 4.49 28.11
CA GLU A 34 -13.59 5.20 26.88
C GLU A 34 -12.43 6.01 26.34
N ASP A 35 -11.69 6.75 27.18
CA ASP A 35 -10.47 7.49 26.79
C ASP A 35 -9.37 6.53 26.25
N ALA A 36 -9.15 5.38 26.90
CA ALA A 36 -8.20 4.37 26.44
C ALA A 36 -8.61 3.70 25.11
N VAL A 37 -9.92 3.56 24.86
CA VAL A 37 -10.45 3.01 23.59
C VAL A 37 -10.35 4.05 22.48
N GLU A 38 -10.48 5.34 22.80
CA GLU A 38 -10.35 6.42 21.83
C GLU A 38 -8.88 6.62 21.45
N GLU A 39 -7.93 6.54 22.42
CA GLU A 39 -6.49 6.57 22.19
C GLU A 39 -6.02 5.35 21.34
N ILE A 40 -6.58 4.17 21.58
CA ILE A 40 -6.30 2.97 20.73
C ILE A 40 -6.88 3.12 19.32
N LYS A 41 -8.00 3.84 19.15
CA LYS A 41 -8.57 4.10 17.82
C LYS A 41 -7.73 5.10 17.01
N GLU A 42 -7.11 6.09 17.65
CA GLU A 42 -6.20 7.03 17.01
C GLU A 42 -4.87 6.36 16.59
N GLU A 43 -4.35 5.39 17.38
CA GLU A 43 -3.14 4.65 17.04
C GLU A 43 -3.33 3.60 15.93
N VAL A 44 -4.56 3.20 15.60
CA VAL A 44 -4.87 2.11 14.64
C VAL A 44 -5.48 2.61 13.33
N SER A 45 -5.67 3.92 13.14
CA SER A 45 -6.08 4.45 11.84
C SER A 45 -4.89 4.59 10.88
N ALA A 46 -4.30 3.46 10.47
CA ALA A 46 -3.48 3.43 9.27
C ALA A 46 -4.34 3.96 8.11
N GLU A 47 -3.97 5.12 7.58
CA GLU A 47 -4.72 5.72 6.49
C GLU A 47 -4.60 4.84 5.24
N ILE A 48 -5.70 4.18 4.89
CA ILE A 48 -5.77 3.37 3.67
C ILE A 48 -6.25 4.27 2.54
N ILE A 49 -5.37 4.58 1.61
CA ILE A 49 -5.73 5.28 0.38
C ILE A 49 -5.99 4.27 -0.74
N LYS A 50 -7.08 4.50 -1.50
CA LYS A 50 -7.54 3.57 -2.53
C LYS A 50 -7.80 4.30 -3.84
N PHE A 51 -7.29 3.74 -4.94
CA PHE A 51 -7.45 4.26 -6.29
C PHE A 51 -7.99 3.19 -7.23
N SER A 52 -8.85 3.59 -8.17
CA SER A 52 -9.34 2.69 -9.21
C SER A 52 -8.40 2.69 -10.42
N MET A 53 -8.03 1.50 -10.85
CA MET A 53 -7.21 1.28 -12.04
C MET A 53 -8.06 1.39 -13.31
N GLU A 54 -7.66 2.25 -14.25
CA GLU A 54 -8.35 2.50 -15.50
C GLU A 54 -7.69 1.76 -16.67
N PRO A 55 -8.49 1.19 -17.61
CA PRO A 55 -7.96 0.55 -18.83
C PRO A 55 -7.15 1.52 -19.69
N LYS A 56 -6.08 1.03 -20.31
CA LYS A 56 -5.25 1.73 -21.30
C LYS A 56 -4.97 0.82 -22.49
N SER A 57 -4.53 1.40 -23.61
CA SER A 57 -4.14 0.66 -24.83
C SER A 57 -5.23 -0.29 -25.33
N ASP A 58 -6.48 0.16 -25.34
CA ASP A 58 -7.65 -0.63 -25.76
C ASP A 58 -7.86 -1.94 -24.99
N SER A 59 -7.27 -2.07 -23.79
CA SER A 59 -7.48 -3.22 -22.90
C SER A 59 -8.81 -3.14 -22.14
N ASN A 60 -9.13 -4.22 -21.40
CA ASN A 60 -10.23 -4.24 -20.44
C ASN A 60 -9.71 -4.36 -18.98
N VAL A 61 -8.39 -4.14 -18.77
CA VAL A 61 -7.77 -4.33 -17.48
C VAL A 61 -8.17 -3.21 -16.53
N LYS A 62 -8.79 -3.59 -15.43
CA LYS A 62 -9.30 -2.69 -14.38
C LYS A 62 -9.15 -3.33 -13.01
N GLY A 63 -9.37 -2.55 -11.99
CA GLY A 63 -9.31 -3.01 -10.61
C GLY A 63 -9.15 -1.87 -9.64
N ASP A 64 -8.62 -2.18 -8.49
CA ASP A 64 -8.29 -1.20 -7.46
C ASP A 64 -6.89 -1.45 -6.93
N VAL A 65 -6.19 -0.39 -6.56
CA VAL A 65 -4.96 -0.46 -5.78
C VAL A 65 -5.16 0.30 -4.47
N THR A 66 -4.68 -0.29 -3.38
CA THR A 66 -4.69 0.32 -2.06
C THR A 66 -3.28 0.45 -1.53
N PHE A 67 -3.02 1.54 -0.82
CA PHE A 67 -1.79 1.74 -0.08
C PHE A 67 -2.12 1.97 1.39
N ASN A 68 -1.26 1.47 2.26
CA ASN A 68 -1.29 1.66 3.69
C ASN A 68 0.14 1.85 4.18
N GLU A 69 0.38 2.91 4.95
CA GLU A 69 1.66 3.10 5.62
C GLU A 69 1.52 2.82 7.11
N GLU A 70 2.33 1.92 7.61
CA GLU A 70 2.36 1.53 9.02
C GLU A 70 3.79 1.29 9.46
N ASN A 71 4.21 1.91 10.56
CA ASN A 71 5.56 1.77 11.12
C ASN A 71 6.71 2.07 10.14
N GLY A 72 6.49 3.00 9.18
CA GLY A 72 7.47 3.38 8.15
C GLY A 72 7.61 2.38 7.00
N GLU A 73 6.69 1.43 6.87
CA GLU A 73 6.56 0.53 5.74
C GLU A 73 5.28 0.83 4.96
N VAL A 74 5.38 1.03 3.66
CA VAL A 74 4.22 1.15 2.76
C VAL A 74 3.87 -0.22 2.20
N LYS A 75 2.62 -0.64 2.39
CA LYS A 75 2.03 -1.85 1.81
C LYS A 75 1.11 -1.48 0.66
N MET A 76 1.34 -2.06 -0.50
CA MET A 76 0.48 -1.96 -1.67
C MET A 76 -0.28 -3.27 -1.87
N THR A 77 -1.58 -3.19 -2.14
CA THR A 77 -2.37 -4.32 -2.63
C THR A 77 -3.13 -3.89 -3.88
N ALA A 78 -2.89 -4.57 -5.00
CA ALA A 78 -3.67 -4.39 -6.22
C ALA A 78 -4.56 -5.61 -6.47
N MET A 79 -5.86 -5.36 -6.73
CA MET A 79 -6.85 -6.35 -7.15
C MET A 79 -7.23 -6.05 -8.59
N LEU A 80 -6.85 -6.91 -9.52
CA LEU A 80 -6.94 -6.68 -10.95
C LEU A 80 -7.85 -7.70 -11.63
N SER A 81 -8.47 -7.31 -12.74
CA SER A 81 -9.28 -8.19 -13.60
C SER A 81 -9.18 -7.76 -15.06
N GLY A 82 -9.52 -8.67 -15.98
CA GLY A 82 -9.49 -8.42 -17.43
C GLY A 82 -8.11 -8.56 -18.05
N LEU A 83 -7.15 -9.13 -17.32
CA LEU A 83 -5.81 -9.50 -17.81
C LEU A 83 -5.89 -10.72 -18.74
N THR A 84 -4.89 -10.90 -19.59
CA THR A 84 -4.64 -12.21 -20.20
C THR A 84 -4.07 -13.16 -19.16
N PRO A 85 -4.40 -14.47 -19.17
CA PRO A 85 -3.75 -15.40 -18.27
C PRO A 85 -2.23 -15.43 -18.46
N GLY A 86 -1.47 -15.50 -17.36
CA GLY A 86 -0.02 -15.56 -17.39
C GLY A 86 0.67 -14.40 -16.69
N GLU A 87 1.95 -14.17 -17.00
CA GLU A 87 2.77 -13.18 -16.32
C GLU A 87 2.61 -11.77 -16.89
N HIS A 88 2.53 -10.81 -15.98
CA HIS A 88 2.45 -9.38 -16.22
C HIS A 88 3.39 -8.65 -15.27
N ALA A 89 3.79 -7.43 -15.65
CA ALA A 89 4.55 -6.55 -14.76
C ALA A 89 3.68 -5.43 -14.18
N ILE A 90 4.05 -4.96 -13.00
CA ILE A 90 3.49 -3.79 -12.34
C ILE A 90 4.61 -2.89 -11.83
N HIS A 91 4.51 -1.58 -12.08
CA HIS A 91 5.54 -0.62 -11.71
C HIS A 91 4.94 0.71 -11.20
N ILE A 92 5.73 1.45 -10.42
CA ILE A 92 5.45 2.87 -10.17
C ILE A 92 6.12 3.71 -11.26
N HIS A 93 5.34 4.61 -11.89
CA HIS A 93 5.78 5.54 -12.92
C HIS A 93 5.88 6.98 -12.40
N GLN A 94 6.59 7.85 -13.13
CA GLN A 94 7.04 9.17 -12.68
C GLN A 94 5.91 10.16 -12.35
N ASN A 95 4.79 10.12 -13.09
CA ASN A 95 3.76 11.15 -13.04
C ASN A 95 2.38 10.52 -12.78
N ALA A 96 1.56 11.13 -11.92
CA ALA A 96 0.18 10.70 -11.66
C ALA A 96 -0.78 10.94 -12.86
N ASP A 97 -0.25 11.19 -14.04
CA ASP A 97 -1.02 11.51 -15.25
C ASP A 97 -1.33 10.24 -16.06
N CYS A 98 -2.59 9.82 -16.03
CA CYS A 98 -3.13 8.71 -16.81
C CYS A 98 -4.01 9.18 -17.97
N SER A 99 -3.88 10.44 -18.45
CA SER A 99 -4.76 11.01 -19.46
C SER A 99 -4.55 10.44 -20.87
N ALA A 100 -3.34 10.01 -21.21
CA ALA A 100 -3.06 9.40 -22.51
C ALA A 100 -3.70 8.02 -22.63
N ALA A 101 -4.29 7.72 -23.82
CA ALA A 101 -4.95 6.44 -24.07
C ALA A 101 -4.00 5.23 -23.97
N ASP A 102 -2.71 5.43 -24.25
CA ASP A 102 -1.65 4.41 -24.12
C ASP A 102 -0.90 4.47 -22.79
N GLY A 103 -1.34 5.29 -21.83
CA GLY A 103 -0.74 5.46 -20.52
C GLY A 103 0.63 6.14 -20.52
N LYS A 104 1.14 6.64 -21.66
CA LYS A 104 2.50 7.23 -21.74
C LYS A 104 2.65 8.55 -21.01
N SER A 105 1.56 9.27 -20.71
CA SER A 105 1.58 10.50 -19.91
C SER A 105 2.15 10.26 -18.49
N ALA A 106 2.08 9.03 -17.97
CA ALA A 106 2.68 8.66 -16.69
C ALA A 106 4.24 8.68 -16.69
N GLY A 107 4.88 8.87 -17.85
CA GLY A 107 6.35 8.90 -17.96
C GLY A 107 7.00 7.52 -17.92
N GLY A 108 8.31 7.45 -17.61
CA GLY A 108 9.05 6.21 -17.36
C GLY A 108 8.83 5.65 -15.96
N HIS A 109 9.56 4.58 -15.60
CA HIS A 109 9.57 4.10 -14.23
C HIS A 109 10.07 5.19 -13.27
N TRP A 110 9.51 5.25 -12.08
CA TRP A 110 9.97 6.19 -11.07
C TRP A 110 11.37 5.80 -10.56
N ASN A 111 12.33 6.66 -10.90
CA ASN A 111 13.77 6.45 -10.67
C ASN A 111 14.43 7.71 -10.10
N PRO A 112 14.18 8.06 -8.84
CA PRO A 112 14.72 9.27 -8.24
C PRO A 112 16.24 9.21 -7.99
N THR A 113 16.80 8.00 -7.96
CA THR A 113 18.21 7.74 -7.65
C THR A 113 19.11 7.54 -8.89
N ASN A 114 18.51 7.57 -10.10
CA ASN A 114 19.21 7.37 -11.40
C ASN A 114 19.96 6.03 -11.49
N GLU A 115 19.39 4.99 -10.92
CA GLU A 115 19.91 3.62 -11.03
C GLU A 115 19.48 2.97 -12.38
N PRO A 116 20.17 1.94 -12.86
CA PRO A 116 19.66 1.13 -13.97
C PRO A 116 18.39 0.40 -13.57
N HIS A 117 17.53 0.07 -14.56
CA HIS A 117 16.40 -0.81 -14.36
C HIS A 117 16.87 -2.21 -13.95
N GLY A 118 16.15 -2.87 -13.04
CA GLY A 118 16.49 -4.20 -12.58
C GLY A 118 15.46 -4.80 -11.64
N LYS A 119 15.74 -6.02 -11.19
CA LYS A 119 14.91 -6.68 -10.19
C LYS A 119 15.03 -5.93 -8.84
N TRP A 120 13.92 -5.77 -8.14
CA TRP A 120 13.89 -5.14 -6.81
C TRP A 120 14.98 -5.71 -5.89
N LEU A 121 15.76 -4.81 -5.27
CA LEU A 121 16.92 -5.08 -4.43
C LEU A 121 18.12 -5.75 -5.13
N ALA A 122 18.18 -5.75 -6.45
CA ALA A 122 19.36 -6.23 -7.16
C ALA A 122 20.59 -5.37 -6.85
N SER A 123 21.75 -6.02 -6.71
CA SER A 123 23.03 -5.33 -6.43
C SER A 123 23.53 -4.47 -7.58
N GLU A 124 23.09 -4.78 -8.80
CA GLU A 124 23.41 -4.08 -10.05
C GLU A 124 22.64 -2.77 -10.21
N GLY A 125 21.60 -2.57 -9.40
CA GLY A 125 20.70 -1.42 -9.40
C GLY A 125 19.25 -1.82 -9.71
N TYR A 126 18.32 -0.93 -9.36
CA TYR A 126 16.89 -1.00 -9.66
C TYR A 126 16.25 0.37 -9.44
N HIS A 127 15.17 0.65 -10.15
CA HIS A 127 14.37 1.86 -9.90
C HIS A 127 13.52 1.69 -8.64
N LYS A 128 13.24 2.79 -7.96
CA LYS A 128 12.29 2.77 -6.83
C LYS A 128 10.87 2.36 -7.24
N GLY A 129 10.58 2.36 -8.52
CA GLY A 129 9.32 1.92 -9.12
C GLY A 129 9.31 0.48 -9.63
N ASP A 130 10.42 -0.26 -9.59
CA ASP A 130 10.54 -1.61 -10.16
C ASP A 130 9.94 -2.68 -9.21
N ILE A 131 8.61 -2.73 -9.06
CA ILE A 131 7.93 -3.72 -8.22
C ILE A 131 8.17 -5.14 -8.75
N GLY A 132 7.93 -5.36 -10.04
CA GLY A 132 8.20 -6.61 -10.72
C GLY A 132 7.00 -7.33 -11.29
N ASN A 133 7.08 -8.67 -11.37
CA ASN A 133 6.11 -9.52 -12.04
C ASN A 133 5.10 -10.14 -11.09
N PHE A 134 3.91 -10.41 -11.63
CA PHE A 134 2.84 -11.17 -10.99
C PHE A 134 2.13 -12.05 -12.02
N THR A 135 1.36 -13.03 -11.56
CA THR A 135 0.63 -13.96 -12.43
C THR A 135 -0.88 -13.70 -12.35
N ALA A 136 -1.53 -13.56 -13.52
CA ALA A 136 -2.98 -13.60 -13.65
C ALA A 136 -3.46 -15.06 -13.82
N ASP A 137 -4.59 -15.37 -13.18
CA ASP A 137 -5.24 -16.68 -13.28
C ASP A 137 -5.88 -16.93 -14.68
N GLU A 138 -6.49 -18.10 -14.85
CA GLU A 138 -7.14 -18.49 -16.11
C GLU A 138 -8.35 -17.59 -16.45
N GLU A 139 -8.95 -16.95 -15.46
CA GLU A 139 -10.06 -16.01 -15.59
C GLU A 139 -9.58 -14.54 -15.79
N GLY A 140 -8.27 -14.30 -15.77
CA GLY A 140 -7.67 -12.98 -15.94
C GLY A 140 -7.72 -12.11 -14.69
N ASN A 141 -7.82 -12.71 -13.50
CA ASN A 141 -7.76 -12.00 -12.23
C ASN A 141 -6.37 -12.13 -11.60
N ALA A 142 -5.97 -11.11 -10.84
CA ALA A 142 -4.75 -11.16 -10.06
C ALA A 142 -4.88 -10.37 -8.76
N ARG A 143 -4.16 -10.84 -7.73
CA ARG A 143 -3.87 -10.11 -6.51
C ARG A 143 -2.38 -9.90 -6.40
N VAL A 144 -1.95 -8.65 -6.32
CA VAL A 144 -0.54 -8.29 -6.15
C VAL A 144 -0.37 -7.65 -4.78
N GLU A 145 0.61 -8.12 -4.02
CA GLU A 145 0.98 -7.55 -2.73
C GLU A 145 2.46 -7.18 -2.76
N PHE A 146 2.77 -5.99 -2.29
CA PHE A 146 4.14 -5.48 -2.20
C PHE A 146 4.28 -4.62 -0.94
N ALA A 147 5.41 -4.73 -0.25
CA ALA A 147 5.68 -3.95 0.94
C ALA A 147 7.14 -3.47 0.97
N THR A 148 7.37 -2.23 1.40
CA THR A 148 8.71 -1.67 1.47
C THR A 148 8.79 -0.47 2.41
N ASP A 149 9.93 -0.32 3.07
CA ASP A 149 10.35 0.86 3.83
C ASP A 149 11.04 1.93 2.96
N GLN A 150 11.15 1.67 1.64
CA GLN A 150 11.75 2.60 0.69
C GLN A 150 10.74 3.55 0.05
N TRP A 151 9.46 3.43 0.39
CA TRP A 151 8.39 4.35 0.01
C TRP A 151 7.81 5.07 1.22
N CYS A 152 7.11 6.16 0.97
CA CYS A 152 6.22 6.83 1.93
C CYS A 152 5.03 7.47 1.23
N LEU A 153 3.98 7.77 2.00
CA LEU A 153 2.78 8.46 1.56
C LEU A 153 2.81 9.91 2.07
N GLY A 154 3.27 10.85 1.22
CA GLY A 154 3.24 12.28 1.53
C GLY A 154 4.38 12.80 2.42
N CYS A 155 5.48 12.07 2.60
CA CYS A 155 6.63 12.59 3.35
C CYS A 155 7.48 13.58 2.53
N ASP A 156 8.37 14.33 3.20
CA ASP A 156 9.25 15.33 2.58
C ASP A 156 10.42 14.73 1.77
N ASP A 157 10.66 13.41 1.86
CA ASP A 157 11.72 12.74 1.11
C ASP A 157 11.25 12.40 -0.32
N GLU A 158 11.63 13.22 -1.30
CA GLU A 158 11.28 13.04 -2.70
C GLU A 158 11.77 11.69 -3.29
N ASN A 159 12.78 11.06 -2.69
CA ASN A 159 13.26 9.73 -3.10
C ASN A 159 12.42 8.57 -2.55
N LYS A 160 11.47 8.87 -1.66
CA LYS A 160 10.55 7.89 -1.06
C LYS A 160 9.08 8.19 -1.35
N ASN A 161 8.73 9.46 -1.55
CA ASN A 161 7.34 9.88 -1.69
C ASN A 161 6.72 9.42 -3.01
N ILE A 162 5.72 8.53 -2.93
CA ILE A 162 4.98 8.01 -4.09
C ILE A 162 3.72 8.80 -4.42
N ILE A 163 3.32 9.80 -3.61
CA ILE A 163 2.24 10.72 -3.98
C ILE A 163 2.69 11.52 -5.22
N GLY A 164 1.80 11.69 -6.19
CA GLY A 164 2.11 12.32 -7.48
C GLY A 164 2.72 11.36 -8.51
N LYS A 165 2.84 10.07 -8.20
CA LYS A 165 3.30 9.01 -9.10
C LYS A 165 2.09 8.22 -9.64
N ALA A 166 2.33 7.26 -10.55
CA ALA A 166 1.27 6.40 -11.06
C ALA A 166 1.61 4.92 -10.90
N VAL A 167 0.60 4.10 -10.67
CA VAL A 167 0.70 2.64 -10.84
C VAL A 167 0.37 2.29 -12.29
N ILE A 168 1.25 1.53 -12.93
CA ILE A 168 1.05 1.00 -14.28
C ILE A 168 1.11 -0.53 -14.23
N VAL A 169 0.13 -1.17 -14.89
CA VAL A 169 0.17 -2.60 -15.22
C VAL A 169 0.53 -2.75 -16.68
N HIS A 170 1.44 -3.67 -16.98
CA HIS A 170 1.95 -3.96 -18.32
C HIS A 170 1.34 -5.22 -18.91
N GLN A 171 1.40 -5.31 -20.26
CA GLN A 171 0.85 -6.43 -21.02
C GLN A 171 1.60 -7.74 -20.80
N GLY A 172 2.90 -7.68 -20.58
CA GLY A 172 3.78 -8.83 -20.42
C GLY A 172 4.64 -8.73 -19.17
N GLN A 173 5.51 -9.71 -19.02
CA GLN A 173 6.49 -9.76 -17.94
C GLN A 173 7.62 -8.76 -18.16
N ASP A 174 8.19 -8.29 -17.07
CA ASP A 174 9.47 -7.61 -16.98
C ASP A 174 10.61 -8.65 -17.04
N ASP A 175 11.57 -8.46 -17.94
CA ASP A 175 12.76 -9.30 -18.06
C ASP A 175 13.88 -8.95 -17.08
N PHE A 176 13.70 -7.86 -16.31
CA PHE A 176 14.62 -7.30 -15.31
C PHE A 176 15.99 -6.86 -15.85
N THR A 177 16.19 -6.81 -17.16
CA THR A 177 17.49 -6.56 -17.77
C THR A 177 17.47 -5.53 -18.87
N SER A 178 16.40 -5.51 -19.69
CA SER A 178 16.26 -4.57 -20.81
C SER A 178 16.07 -3.15 -20.31
N GLN A 179 16.96 -2.25 -20.74
CA GLN A 179 16.89 -0.84 -20.33
C GLN A 179 15.95 -0.05 -21.26
N PRO A 180 15.20 0.90 -20.76
CA PRO A 180 15.11 1.36 -19.36
C PRO A 180 13.96 0.73 -18.57
N SER A 181 13.26 -0.30 -19.05
CA SER A 181 11.95 -0.71 -18.46
C SER A 181 11.59 -2.19 -18.63
N GLY A 182 12.57 -3.08 -18.85
CA GLY A 182 12.37 -4.52 -18.80
C GLY A 182 11.53 -5.15 -19.91
N ASP A 183 11.33 -4.43 -21.02
CA ASP A 183 10.57 -4.85 -22.23
C ASP A 183 9.15 -5.43 -21.91
N ALA A 184 8.51 -4.93 -20.87
CA ALA A 184 7.22 -5.42 -20.37
C ALA A 184 6.00 -5.15 -21.29
N GLY A 185 6.23 -4.51 -22.44
CA GLY A 185 5.20 -4.28 -23.46
C GLY A 185 4.27 -3.11 -23.18
N ALA A 186 3.06 -3.16 -23.73
CA ALA A 186 2.08 -2.08 -23.63
C ALA A 186 1.62 -1.88 -22.18
N ARG A 187 1.21 -0.63 -21.85
CA ARG A 187 0.59 -0.29 -20.57
C ARG A 187 -0.89 -0.58 -20.68
N VAL A 188 -1.38 -1.57 -19.95
CA VAL A 188 -2.78 -2.04 -20.06
C VAL A 188 -3.69 -1.46 -18.99
N SER A 189 -3.15 -0.92 -17.90
CA SER A 189 -3.93 -0.18 -16.89
C SER A 189 -3.08 0.87 -16.18
N CYS A 190 -3.72 1.95 -15.71
CA CYS A 190 -3.08 3.10 -15.08
C CYS A 190 -3.97 3.68 -13.97
N THR A 191 -3.35 4.13 -12.89
CA THR A 191 -3.97 5.06 -11.93
C THR A 191 -2.92 5.99 -11.33
N GLY A 192 -3.29 7.28 -11.11
CA GLY A 192 -2.47 8.22 -10.38
C GLY A 192 -2.62 8.02 -8.86
N ILE A 193 -1.53 8.13 -8.13
CA ILE A 193 -1.49 8.16 -6.66
C ILE A 193 -1.58 9.64 -6.26
N ILE A 194 -2.77 10.11 -5.96
CA ILE A 194 -3.08 11.53 -5.68
C ILE A 194 -3.78 11.66 -4.33
N GLU A 195 -3.58 12.81 -3.64
CA GLU A 195 -4.34 13.16 -2.43
C GLU A 195 -5.79 13.55 -2.76
#